data_22d43ef9a8893779334d01a4a4817ae0
#
_entry.id   22d43ef9a8893779334d01a4a4817ae0
#
_cell.length_a   1.000
_cell.length_b   1.000
_cell.length_c   1.000
_cell.angle_alpha   90.00
_cell.angle_beta   90.00
_cell.angle_gamma   90.00
#
_symmetry.space_group_name_H-M   'P 1'
#
loop_
_entity.id
_entity.type
_entity.pdbx_description
1 polymer ?
#
loop_
_entity_poly.entity_id
_entity_poly.type
_entity_poly.pdbx_seq_one_letter_code
_entity_poly.pdbx_strand_id
1 'polypeptide(L)'
;MDISDFDFTLPEHLIAQHPPEVRGSSRLLVALPDMPLQDRVFGDLPDYVEAGDVFVFNNTKVMKARLFGQKDSGGRIEALIERILDNHTALAHIRSSKSPKPGMGLVFEGGIRAVMVGREGELFCLRFEGGETVYELLEQNGHLPLPPYIERAADADDDSRYQTVYAKYQGAVAAPTAGLHFTEELLRRLKDKGAVTAEVTLHVGAGTFQPVRVEKIEEHKMHSEWFEVPSETAAAVEAAKARGNKVWAVGTTSMRALESAARETGRLKAGQGDTDIFITPGYRFNVVDRLVTNFHLPKSTLLMLVSAFSGMGHIRAVYRHAVEREYRFFSYGDAMVLGRNEGVVR
;
A
#
# COMPACT_ATOMS: atom_id res chain seq x y z
N MET A 1 4.78 -2.55 23.70
CA MET A 1 4.01 -3.71 23.20
C MET A 1 4.94 -4.62 22.43
N ASP A 2 4.70 -5.91 22.48
CA ASP A 2 5.55 -6.88 21.79
C ASP A 2 4.94 -7.28 20.44
N ILE A 3 5.80 -7.62 19.49
CA ILE A 3 5.36 -8.06 18.16
C ILE A 3 4.44 -9.30 18.25
N SER A 4 4.63 -10.14 19.29
CA SER A 4 3.79 -11.30 19.57
C SER A 4 2.34 -10.96 19.90
N ASP A 5 2.03 -9.73 20.34
CA ASP A 5 0.66 -9.26 20.58
C ASP A 5 -0.16 -9.22 19.30
N PHE A 6 0.53 -9.17 18.13
CA PHE A 6 -0.01 -9.11 16.79
C PHE A 6 0.17 -10.42 16.02
N ASP A 7 0.29 -11.54 16.74
CA ASP A 7 0.42 -12.86 16.14
C ASP A 7 -0.92 -13.58 16.07
N PHE A 8 -1.09 -14.38 15.03
CA PHE A 8 -2.19 -15.33 14.87
C PHE A 8 -1.79 -16.44 13.91
N THR A 9 -2.44 -17.59 13.99
CA THR A 9 -2.19 -18.70 13.07
C THR A 9 -2.89 -18.44 11.75
N LEU A 10 -2.13 -18.29 10.68
CA LEU A 10 -2.62 -18.14 9.31
C LEU A 10 -2.24 -19.38 8.50
N PRO A 11 -3.21 -20.20 8.05
CA PRO A 11 -2.96 -21.29 7.13
C PRO A 11 -2.42 -20.77 5.78
N GLU A 12 -1.35 -21.35 5.26
CA GLU A 12 -0.70 -20.90 4.02
C GLU A 12 -1.64 -20.89 2.81
N HIS A 13 -2.55 -21.85 2.71
CA HIS A 13 -3.51 -21.95 1.61
C HIS A 13 -4.48 -20.77 1.53
N LEU A 14 -4.62 -19.99 2.60
CA LEU A 14 -5.43 -18.76 2.60
C LEU A 14 -4.69 -17.55 2.01
N ILE A 15 -3.38 -17.63 1.80
CA ILE A 15 -2.61 -16.56 1.13
C ILE A 15 -2.86 -16.63 -0.37
N ALA A 16 -3.57 -15.64 -0.90
CA ALA A 16 -3.96 -15.62 -2.30
C ALA A 16 -2.76 -15.44 -3.23
N GLN A 17 -2.56 -16.38 -4.14
CA GLN A 17 -1.49 -16.36 -5.15
C GLN A 17 -1.93 -15.70 -6.47
N HIS A 18 -3.23 -15.65 -6.74
CA HIS A 18 -3.83 -15.04 -7.93
C HIS A 18 -5.00 -14.13 -7.56
N PRO A 19 -5.25 -13.07 -8.34
CA PRO A 19 -6.44 -12.26 -8.16
C PRO A 19 -7.71 -13.11 -8.43
N PRO A 20 -8.89 -12.68 -7.94
CA PRO A 20 -10.14 -13.33 -8.34
C PRO A 20 -10.33 -13.21 -9.85
N GLU A 21 -10.98 -14.19 -10.50
CA GLU A 21 -11.20 -14.18 -11.95
C GLU A 21 -11.86 -12.89 -12.44
N VAL A 22 -12.86 -12.41 -11.70
CA VAL A 22 -13.54 -11.16 -11.98
C VAL A 22 -13.13 -10.10 -10.95
N ARG A 23 -12.65 -8.96 -11.40
CA ARG A 23 -12.37 -7.81 -10.50
C ARG A 23 -13.67 -7.37 -9.82
N GLY A 24 -13.61 -7.16 -8.50
CA GLY A 24 -14.77 -6.78 -7.70
C GLY A 24 -15.59 -7.93 -7.15
N SER A 25 -15.27 -9.19 -7.48
CA SER A 25 -15.97 -10.39 -6.97
C SER A 25 -15.42 -10.89 -5.61
N SER A 26 -14.45 -10.21 -5.02
CA SER A 26 -13.91 -10.58 -3.71
C SER A 26 -14.99 -10.57 -2.63
N ARG A 27 -14.77 -11.35 -1.58
CA ARG A 27 -15.60 -11.27 -0.37
C ARG A 27 -15.28 -9.98 0.39
N LEU A 28 -16.25 -9.51 1.13
CA LEU A 28 -16.14 -8.35 2.00
C LEU A 28 -16.62 -8.72 3.39
N LEU A 29 -15.73 -8.62 4.38
CA LEU A 29 -16.13 -8.71 5.79
C LEU A 29 -16.43 -7.31 6.32
N VAL A 30 -17.69 -7.04 6.61
CA VAL A 30 -18.11 -5.78 7.24
C VAL A 30 -17.96 -5.92 8.76
N ALA A 31 -17.03 -5.16 9.33
CA ALA A 31 -16.64 -5.21 10.73
C ALA A 31 -16.69 -3.80 11.34
N LEU A 32 -17.87 -3.21 11.32
CA LEU A 32 -18.13 -1.91 11.95
C LEU A 32 -18.41 -2.06 13.45
N PRO A 33 -18.02 -1.08 14.31
CA PRO A 33 -18.06 -1.22 15.77
C PRO A 33 -19.42 -1.55 16.36
N ASP A 34 -20.48 -1.00 15.76
CA ASP A 34 -21.84 -1.02 16.34
C ASP A 34 -22.75 -2.09 15.72
N MET A 35 -22.17 -3.05 15.00
CA MET A 35 -22.93 -4.11 14.35
C MET A 35 -22.19 -5.44 14.37
N PRO A 36 -22.92 -6.57 14.29
CA PRO A 36 -22.29 -7.88 14.17
C PRO A 36 -21.49 -7.98 12.86
N LEU A 37 -20.46 -8.85 12.84
CA LEU A 37 -19.72 -9.16 11.64
C LEU A 37 -20.66 -9.67 10.53
N GLN A 38 -20.50 -9.16 9.31
CA GLN A 38 -21.31 -9.55 8.17
C GLN A 38 -20.45 -10.02 7.02
N ASP A 39 -20.68 -11.24 6.56
CA ASP A 39 -20.09 -11.79 5.35
C ASP A 39 -20.87 -11.27 4.13
N ARG A 40 -20.18 -10.54 3.24
CA ARG A 40 -20.72 -9.89 2.04
C ARG A 40 -19.81 -10.14 0.82
N VAL A 41 -20.23 -9.64 -0.33
CA VAL A 41 -19.37 -9.47 -1.50
C VAL A 41 -18.97 -8.00 -1.65
N PHE A 42 -17.82 -7.74 -2.29
CA PHE A 42 -17.28 -6.38 -2.37
C PHE A 42 -18.22 -5.40 -3.09
N GLY A 43 -19.02 -5.91 -4.02
CA GLY A 43 -20.07 -5.16 -4.70
C GLY A 43 -21.17 -4.58 -3.81
N ASP A 44 -21.30 -5.08 -2.55
CA ASP A 44 -22.31 -4.58 -1.58
C ASP A 44 -21.79 -3.36 -0.79
N LEU A 45 -20.53 -2.93 -0.99
CA LEU A 45 -19.96 -1.78 -0.29
C LEU A 45 -20.86 -0.52 -0.30
N PRO A 46 -21.54 -0.17 -1.41
CA PRO A 46 -22.44 0.99 -1.43
C PRO A 46 -23.61 0.95 -0.42
N ASP A 47 -23.96 -0.22 0.10
CA ASP A 47 -25.05 -0.35 1.07
C ASP A 47 -24.71 0.26 2.45
N TYR A 48 -23.41 0.47 2.71
CA TYR A 48 -22.87 1.03 3.95
C TYR A 48 -22.49 2.50 3.84
N VAL A 49 -22.78 3.13 2.70
CA VAL A 49 -22.34 4.48 2.35
C VAL A 49 -23.51 5.45 2.39
N GLU A 50 -23.30 6.59 3.03
CA GLU A 50 -24.27 7.70 3.09
C GLU A 50 -23.93 8.78 2.06
N ALA A 51 -24.97 9.47 1.57
CA ALA A 51 -24.74 10.60 0.66
C ALA A 51 -23.94 11.70 1.38
N GLY A 52 -22.88 12.17 0.73
CA GLY A 52 -21.94 13.13 1.28
C GLY A 52 -20.70 12.54 1.93
N ASP A 53 -20.63 11.22 2.12
CA ASP A 53 -19.38 10.55 2.52
C ASP A 53 -18.27 10.77 1.49
N VAL A 54 -17.03 10.86 1.95
CA VAL A 54 -15.86 11.02 1.07
C VAL A 54 -15.01 9.77 1.09
N PHE A 55 -14.78 9.22 -0.10
CA PHE A 55 -13.84 8.12 -0.34
C PHE A 55 -12.52 8.67 -0.86
N VAL A 56 -11.43 8.40 -0.15
CA VAL A 56 -10.08 8.82 -0.53
C VAL A 56 -9.27 7.64 -1.03
N PHE A 57 -8.85 7.74 -2.28
CA PHE A 57 -8.11 6.71 -3.01
C PHE A 57 -6.64 7.09 -3.18
N ASN A 58 -5.74 6.12 -3.12
CA ASN A 58 -4.35 6.33 -3.50
C ASN A 58 -4.19 6.05 -4.99
N ASN A 59 -3.93 7.10 -5.78
CA ASN A 59 -3.84 7.06 -7.24
C ASN A 59 -2.43 6.74 -7.77
N THR A 60 -1.54 6.25 -6.90
CA THR A 60 -0.21 5.83 -7.34
C THR A 60 -0.28 4.70 -8.35
N LYS A 61 0.66 4.71 -9.30
CA LYS A 61 0.83 3.67 -10.32
C LYS A 61 2.11 2.87 -10.05
N VAL A 62 2.00 1.55 -10.06
CA VAL A 62 3.15 0.66 -9.88
C VAL A 62 4.05 0.73 -11.11
N MET A 63 5.35 0.82 -10.88
CA MET A 63 6.38 0.76 -11.91
C MET A 63 6.82 -0.68 -12.14
N LYS A 64 7.31 -0.98 -13.35
CA LYS A 64 8.04 -2.22 -13.63
C LYS A 64 9.46 -2.14 -13.03
N ALA A 65 9.53 -1.97 -11.72
CA ALA A 65 10.70 -1.52 -10.98
C ALA A 65 11.82 -2.55 -10.86
N ARG A 66 11.62 -3.80 -11.31
CA ARG A 66 12.62 -4.88 -11.20
C ARG A 66 13.40 -5.04 -12.49
N LEU A 67 14.72 -4.98 -12.38
CA LEU A 67 15.66 -5.18 -13.49
C LEU A 67 16.60 -6.35 -13.17
N PHE A 68 16.79 -7.25 -14.15
CA PHE A 68 17.78 -8.30 -14.07
C PHE A 68 18.99 -7.97 -14.94
N GLY A 69 20.19 -8.35 -14.50
CA GLY A 69 21.40 -8.03 -15.23
C GLY A 69 22.66 -8.64 -14.65
N GLN A 70 23.78 -8.02 -14.96
CA GLN A 70 25.08 -8.43 -14.49
C GLN A 70 26.00 -7.22 -14.26
N LYS A 71 26.98 -7.41 -13.42
CA LYS A 71 28.07 -6.46 -13.21
C LYS A 71 29.09 -6.59 -14.38
N ASP A 72 29.86 -5.56 -14.66
CA ASP A 72 30.97 -5.64 -15.61
C ASP A 72 31.95 -6.80 -15.31
N SER A 73 32.03 -7.21 -14.03
CA SER A 73 32.80 -8.38 -13.60
C SER A 73 32.12 -9.73 -13.86
N GLY A 74 30.92 -9.76 -14.51
CA GLY A 74 30.20 -10.97 -14.90
C GLY A 74 29.26 -11.55 -13.81
N GLY A 75 29.23 -10.99 -12.59
CA GLY A 75 28.34 -11.47 -11.53
C GLY A 75 26.90 -11.04 -11.76
N ARG A 76 25.94 -11.96 -11.64
CA ARG A 76 24.49 -11.67 -11.76
C ARG A 76 24.04 -10.69 -10.69
N ILE A 77 23.11 -9.80 -11.07
CA ILE A 77 22.42 -8.86 -10.18
C ILE A 77 20.93 -8.81 -10.48
N GLU A 78 20.18 -8.50 -9.45
CA GLU A 78 18.80 -8.07 -9.51
C GLU A 78 18.72 -6.70 -8.82
N ALA A 79 18.21 -5.69 -9.52
CA ALA A 79 17.93 -4.38 -8.95
C ALA A 79 16.42 -4.17 -8.84
N LEU A 80 15.98 -3.73 -7.68
CA LEU A 80 14.61 -3.28 -7.45
C LEU A 80 14.67 -1.78 -7.18
N ILE A 81 14.19 -0.99 -8.13
CA ILE A 81 14.17 0.47 -8.01
C ILE A 81 13.18 0.87 -6.91
N GLU A 82 13.69 1.56 -5.90
CA GLU A 82 12.90 2.03 -4.75
C GLU A 82 12.34 3.43 -4.97
N ARG A 83 13.19 4.34 -5.48
CA ARG A 83 12.85 5.74 -5.71
C ARG A 83 13.63 6.31 -6.89
N ILE A 84 12.95 7.00 -7.78
CA ILE A 84 13.59 7.76 -8.85
C ILE A 84 13.87 9.17 -8.33
N LEU A 85 15.13 9.59 -8.39
CA LEU A 85 15.60 10.88 -7.86
C LEU A 85 15.52 11.99 -8.93
N ASP A 86 15.87 11.63 -10.17
CA ASP A 86 15.82 12.49 -11.34
C ASP A 86 15.70 11.64 -12.63
N ASN A 87 15.75 12.25 -13.80
CA ASN A 87 15.59 11.56 -15.07
C ASN A 87 16.53 10.37 -15.27
N HIS A 88 17.72 10.38 -14.65
CA HIS A 88 18.76 9.39 -14.88
C HIS A 88 19.30 8.73 -13.61
N THR A 89 18.80 9.11 -12.44
CA THR A 89 19.32 8.61 -11.15
C THR A 89 18.21 7.99 -10.33
N ALA A 90 18.46 6.82 -9.75
CA ALA A 90 17.50 6.14 -8.88
C ALA A 90 18.19 5.46 -7.69
N LEU A 91 17.46 5.32 -6.60
CA LEU A 91 17.81 4.46 -5.48
C LEU A 91 17.23 3.07 -5.69
N ALA A 92 18.01 2.03 -5.41
CA ALA A 92 17.61 0.65 -5.62
C ALA A 92 18.11 -0.28 -4.52
N HIS A 93 17.31 -1.31 -4.23
CA HIS A 93 17.83 -2.51 -3.58
C HIS A 93 18.56 -3.35 -4.62
N ILE A 94 19.73 -3.88 -4.25
CA ILE A 94 20.49 -4.80 -5.14
C ILE A 94 20.69 -6.13 -4.44
N ARG A 95 20.25 -7.19 -5.12
CA ARG A 95 20.56 -8.57 -4.78
C ARG A 95 21.67 -9.09 -5.65
N SER A 96 22.79 -9.50 -5.04
CA SER A 96 23.93 -10.07 -5.72
C SER A 96 24.82 -10.85 -4.74
N SER A 97 25.67 -11.74 -5.24
CA SER A 97 26.62 -12.50 -4.40
C SER A 97 27.64 -11.61 -3.68
N LYS A 98 28.07 -10.53 -4.34
CA LYS A 98 28.92 -9.47 -3.78
C LYS A 98 28.35 -8.14 -4.22
N SER A 99 28.15 -7.21 -3.27
CA SER A 99 27.62 -5.87 -3.55
C SER A 99 28.51 -5.12 -4.56
N PRO A 100 27.92 -4.40 -5.52
CA PRO A 100 28.67 -3.52 -6.39
C PRO A 100 29.34 -2.39 -5.60
N LYS A 101 30.51 -1.95 -6.07
CA LYS A 101 31.24 -0.82 -5.47
C LYS A 101 31.01 0.46 -6.27
N PRO A 102 31.16 1.65 -5.67
CA PRO A 102 31.11 2.91 -6.42
C PRO A 102 32.06 2.88 -7.63
N GLY A 103 31.56 3.35 -8.78
CA GLY A 103 32.24 3.32 -10.06
C GLY A 103 32.05 2.03 -10.86
N MET A 104 31.42 0.99 -10.30
CA MET A 104 31.19 -0.27 -11.02
C MET A 104 30.05 -0.10 -12.03
N GLY A 105 30.30 -0.53 -13.28
CA GLY A 105 29.30 -0.63 -14.33
C GLY A 105 28.39 -1.84 -14.14
N LEU A 106 27.15 -1.63 -14.50
CA LEU A 106 26.06 -2.61 -14.44
C LEU A 106 25.38 -2.62 -15.81
N VAL A 107 25.06 -3.81 -16.30
CA VAL A 107 24.34 -3.99 -17.57
C VAL A 107 23.10 -4.82 -17.29
N PHE A 108 21.93 -4.26 -17.55
CA PHE A 108 20.63 -4.91 -17.39
C PHE A 108 20.06 -5.38 -18.72
N GLU A 109 18.97 -6.16 -18.67
CA GLU A 109 18.21 -6.57 -19.83
C GLU A 109 17.87 -5.37 -20.73
N GLY A 110 17.69 -5.60 -22.03
CA GLY A 110 17.50 -4.52 -23.01
C GLY A 110 18.75 -3.69 -23.29
N GLY A 111 19.92 -4.06 -22.75
CA GLY A 111 21.18 -3.32 -22.94
C GLY A 111 21.28 -2.05 -22.08
N ILE A 112 20.43 -1.91 -21.08
CA ILE A 112 20.45 -0.76 -20.14
C ILE A 112 21.75 -0.75 -19.38
N ARG A 113 22.46 0.37 -19.44
CA ARG A 113 23.69 0.59 -18.69
C ARG A 113 23.46 1.54 -17.51
N ALA A 114 24.06 1.21 -16.37
CA ALA A 114 24.11 2.07 -15.23
C ALA A 114 25.44 1.97 -14.50
N VAL A 115 25.78 3.02 -13.75
CA VAL A 115 26.93 3.03 -12.85
C VAL A 115 26.43 3.17 -11.42
N MET A 116 26.94 2.33 -10.55
CA MET A 116 26.74 2.47 -9.11
C MET A 116 27.58 3.66 -8.63
N VAL A 117 26.92 4.75 -8.24
CA VAL A 117 27.62 6.00 -7.89
C VAL A 117 27.79 6.22 -6.40
N GLY A 118 27.00 5.55 -5.56
CA GLY A 118 27.05 5.72 -4.11
C GLY A 118 25.97 4.93 -3.39
N ARG A 119 25.78 5.24 -2.11
CA ARG A 119 24.73 4.67 -1.27
C ARG A 119 24.01 5.76 -0.48
N GLU A 120 22.72 5.51 -0.24
CA GLU A 120 21.90 6.25 0.71
C GLU A 120 21.32 5.23 1.69
N GLY A 121 21.87 5.16 2.90
CA GLY A 121 21.57 4.10 3.84
C GLY A 121 21.88 2.71 3.28
N GLU A 122 20.89 1.85 3.22
CA GLU A 122 21.00 0.50 2.63
C GLU A 122 20.81 0.48 1.12
N LEU A 123 20.31 1.55 0.53
CA LEU A 123 20.02 1.64 -0.90
C LEU A 123 21.27 1.99 -1.72
N PHE A 124 21.32 1.48 -2.93
CA PHE A 124 22.34 1.78 -3.91
C PHE A 124 21.86 2.91 -4.82
N CYS A 125 22.67 3.93 -5.00
CA CYS A 125 22.41 4.99 -5.95
C CYS A 125 22.97 4.59 -7.32
N LEU A 126 22.07 4.45 -8.29
CA LEU A 126 22.38 4.06 -9.67
C LEU A 126 22.16 5.26 -10.59
N ARG A 127 23.17 5.57 -11.42
CA ARG A 127 23.05 6.52 -12.51
C ARG A 127 22.99 5.76 -13.84
N PHE A 128 21.86 5.88 -14.52
CA PHE A 128 21.61 5.27 -15.82
C PHE A 128 22.25 6.09 -16.93
N GLU A 129 22.78 5.40 -17.93
CA GLU A 129 23.43 6.00 -19.09
C GLU A 129 22.47 6.01 -20.28
N GLY A 130 22.65 6.98 -21.17
CA GLY A 130 21.82 7.15 -22.37
C GLY A 130 20.93 8.38 -22.34
N GLY A 131 20.04 8.49 -23.31
CA GLY A 131 19.13 9.62 -23.44
C GLY A 131 17.73 9.40 -22.87
N GLU A 132 17.39 8.15 -22.53
CA GLU A 132 16.09 7.77 -21.99
C GLU A 132 16.05 8.00 -20.48
N THR A 133 14.88 8.40 -19.99
CA THR A 133 14.65 8.55 -18.54
C THR A 133 14.55 7.19 -17.87
N VAL A 134 14.80 7.14 -16.55
CA VAL A 134 14.62 5.91 -15.75
C VAL A 134 13.21 5.34 -15.93
N TYR A 135 12.17 6.19 -15.98
CA TYR A 135 10.80 5.73 -16.22
C TYR A 135 10.62 5.04 -17.56
N GLU A 136 11.18 5.58 -18.63
CA GLU A 136 11.12 5.00 -19.98
C GLU A 136 11.85 3.66 -20.04
N LEU A 137 13.05 3.59 -19.44
CA LEU A 137 13.84 2.36 -19.36
C LEU A 137 13.11 1.26 -18.62
N LEU A 138 12.45 1.59 -17.48
CA LEU A 138 11.67 0.64 -16.69
C LEU A 138 10.41 0.17 -17.43
N GLU A 139 9.70 1.07 -18.10
CA GLU A 139 8.48 0.70 -18.82
C GLU A 139 8.77 -0.28 -19.97
N GLN A 140 9.91 -0.09 -20.67
CA GLN A 140 10.30 -0.90 -21.83
C GLN A 140 10.89 -2.25 -21.43
N ASN A 141 11.67 -2.32 -20.34
CA ASN A 141 12.53 -3.47 -20.03
C ASN A 141 12.37 -4.00 -18.60
N GLY A 142 11.63 -3.30 -17.77
CA GLY A 142 11.43 -3.69 -16.39
C GLY A 142 10.38 -4.79 -16.21
N HIS A 143 10.43 -5.44 -15.07
CA HIS A 143 9.46 -6.44 -14.65
C HIS A 143 8.66 -5.93 -13.46
N LEU A 144 7.38 -6.31 -13.41
CA LEU A 144 6.50 -5.99 -12.29
C LEU A 144 7.02 -6.65 -11.00
N PRO A 145 7.24 -5.88 -9.93
CA PRO A 145 7.74 -6.43 -8.67
C PRO A 145 6.58 -6.99 -7.83
N LEU A 146 6.14 -8.21 -8.12
CA LEU A 146 5.17 -8.86 -7.23
C LEU A 146 5.75 -9.05 -5.84
N PRO A 147 4.92 -8.96 -4.78
CA PRO A 147 5.33 -9.20 -3.42
C PRO A 147 5.92 -10.60 -3.22
N PRO A 148 6.88 -10.79 -2.30
CA PRO A 148 7.60 -12.05 -2.14
C PRO A 148 6.73 -13.23 -1.65
N TYR A 149 5.54 -12.99 -1.12
CA TYR A 149 4.58 -14.03 -0.73
C TYR A 149 3.76 -14.56 -1.91
N ILE A 150 3.86 -13.93 -3.09
CA ILE A 150 3.39 -14.48 -4.35
C ILE A 150 4.55 -15.29 -4.93
N GLU A 151 4.49 -16.61 -4.76
CA GLU A 151 5.61 -17.51 -5.04
C GLU A 151 5.69 -17.94 -6.53
N ARG A 152 5.11 -17.16 -7.41
CA ARG A 152 5.17 -17.35 -8.87
C ARG A 152 5.78 -16.15 -9.57
N ALA A 153 6.24 -16.37 -10.79
CA ALA A 153 6.62 -15.25 -11.65
C ALA A 153 5.40 -14.40 -12.01
N ALA A 154 5.63 -13.10 -12.22
CA ALA A 154 4.60 -12.24 -12.79
C ALA A 154 4.25 -12.72 -14.20
N ASP A 155 2.97 -12.70 -14.52
CA ASP A 155 2.43 -13.00 -15.84
C ASP A 155 1.80 -11.76 -16.50
N ALA A 156 1.33 -11.90 -17.74
CA ALA A 156 0.76 -10.78 -18.48
C ALA A 156 -0.51 -10.20 -17.83
N ASP A 157 -1.25 -11.01 -17.08
CA ASP A 157 -2.45 -10.55 -16.38
C ASP A 157 -2.07 -9.62 -15.20
N ASP A 158 -0.95 -9.88 -14.53
CA ASP A 158 -0.51 -9.06 -13.40
C ASP A 158 -0.25 -7.61 -13.82
N ASP A 159 0.23 -7.34 -15.03
CA ASP A 159 0.47 -5.98 -15.52
C ASP A 159 -0.80 -5.11 -15.45
N SER A 160 -1.97 -5.72 -15.64
CA SER A 160 -3.27 -5.06 -15.54
C SER A 160 -3.94 -5.27 -14.18
N ARG A 161 -3.77 -6.44 -13.56
CA ARG A 161 -4.48 -6.84 -12.35
C ARG A 161 -3.82 -6.32 -11.07
N TYR A 162 -2.50 -6.10 -11.07
CA TYR A 162 -1.75 -5.47 -9.96
C TYR A 162 -1.68 -3.94 -10.11
N GLN A 163 -2.72 -3.35 -10.74
CA GLN A 163 -2.94 -1.92 -10.90
C GLN A 163 -4.39 -1.58 -10.55
N THR A 164 -4.62 -0.43 -9.91
CA THR A 164 -5.98 0.09 -9.70
C THR A 164 -6.53 0.68 -10.99
N VAL A 165 -7.87 0.71 -11.14
CA VAL A 165 -8.53 1.31 -12.31
C VAL A 165 -8.37 2.84 -12.38
N TYR A 166 -7.89 3.45 -11.30
CA TYR A 166 -7.65 4.90 -11.16
C TYR A 166 -6.17 5.23 -10.97
N ALA A 167 -5.25 4.29 -11.24
CA ALA A 167 -3.80 4.53 -11.16
C ALA A 167 -3.36 5.63 -12.14
N LYS A 168 -2.61 6.62 -11.64
CA LYS A 168 -2.30 7.84 -12.39
C LYS A 168 -0.81 8.19 -12.37
N TYR A 169 -0.21 8.33 -11.18
CA TYR A 169 1.15 8.82 -11.01
C TYR A 169 2.11 7.68 -10.71
N GLN A 170 3.07 7.45 -11.63
CA GLN A 170 4.11 6.43 -11.47
C GLN A 170 5.04 6.77 -10.31
N GLY A 171 5.47 5.76 -9.55
CA GLY A 171 6.43 5.92 -8.46
C GLY A 171 6.37 4.83 -7.41
N ALA A 172 5.35 3.97 -7.42
CA ALA A 172 5.22 2.90 -6.46
C ALA A 172 5.91 1.61 -6.91
N VAL A 173 6.44 0.87 -5.94
CA VAL A 173 6.96 -0.50 -6.09
C VAL A 173 5.86 -1.53 -5.79
N ALA A 174 4.87 -1.15 -4.97
CA ALA A 174 3.74 -1.99 -4.63
C ALA A 174 2.41 -1.28 -4.89
N ALA A 175 1.39 -2.05 -5.28
CA ALA A 175 0.04 -1.52 -5.49
C ALA A 175 -0.64 -1.15 -4.16
N PRO A 176 -1.51 -0.13 -4.13
CA PRO A 176 -2.43 0.11 -3.03
C PRO A 176 -3.56 -0.94 -3.10
N THR A 177 -3.31 -2.11 -2.53
CA THR A 177 -4.02 -3.37 -2.85
C THR A 177 -5.51 -3.36 -2.53
N ALA A 178 -5.97 -2.58 -1.55
CA ALA A 178 -7.39 -2.39 -1.31
C ALA A 178 -8.12 -1.77 -2.52
N GLY A 179 -7.41 -0.97 -3.31
CA GLY A 179 -7.93 -0.38 -4.54
C GLY A 179 -8.16 -1.38 -5.68
N LEU A 180 -7.50 -2.55 -5.62
CA LEU A 180 -7.62 -3.58 -6.65
C LEU A 180 -9.03 -4.20 -6.72
N HIS A 181 -9.81 -4.09 -5.65
CA HIS A 181 -11.19 -4.56 -5.58
C HIS A 181 -12.17 -3.66 -6.35
N PHE A 182 -11.82 -2.39 -6.56
CA PHE A 182 -12.71 -1.43 -7.19
C PHE A 182 -12.74 -1.60 -8.71
N THR A 183 -13.95 -1.48 -9.25
CA THR A 183 -14.23 -1.38 -10.70
C THR A 183 -14.76 0.01 -11.01
N GLU A 184 -14.71 0.42 -12.27
CA GLU A 184 -15.32 1.69 -12.71
C GLU A 184 -16.82 1.72 -12.41
N GLU A 185 -17.50 0.57 -12.55
CA GLU A 185 -18.92 0.44 -12.21
C GLU A 185 -19.19 0.68 -10.73
N LEU A 186 -18.37 0.09 -9.84
CA LEU A 186 -18.52 0.31 -8.39
C LEU A 186 -18.28 1.78 -8.02
N LEU A 187 -17.26 2.41 -8.64
CA LEU A 187 -16.99 3.84 -8.44
C LEU A 187 -18.18 4.71 -8.90
N ARG A 188 -18.83 4.36 -10.02
CA ARG A 188 -20.04 5.03 -10.47
C ARG A 188 -21.20 4.83 -9.48
N ARG A 189 -21.42 3.61 -9.00
CA ARG A 189 -22.47 3.30 -8.01
C ARG A 189 -22.28 4.08 -6.70
N LEU A 190 -21.06 4.26 -6.23
CA LEU A 190 -20.75 5.11 -5.08
C LEU A 190 -21.13 6.58 -5.34
N LYS A 191 -20.79 7.12 -6.50
CA LYS A 191 -21.17 8.48 -6.92
C LYS A 191 -22.69 8.63 -7.06
N ASP A 192 -23.37 7.65 -7.62
CA ASP A 192 -24.84 7.62 -7.75
C ASP A 192 -25.54 7.60 -6.36
N LYS A 193 -24.90 7.04 -5.35
CA LYS A 193 -25.30 7.12 -3.94
C LYS A 193 -25.07 8.50 -3.29
N GLY A 194 -24.36 9.39 -3.98
CA GLY A 194 -24.01 10.71 -3.48
C GLY A 194 -22.68 10.77 -2.73
N ALA A 195 -21.86 9.72 -2.78
CA ALA A 195 -20.51 9.76 -2.22
C ALA A 195 -19.60 10.63 -3.08
N VAL A 196 -18.69 11.33 -2.43
CA VAL A 196 -17.62 12.11 -3.07
C VAL A 196 -16.36 11.26 -3.18
N THR A 197 -15.72 11.25 -4.33
CA THR A 197 -14.42 10.58 -4.51
C THR A 197 -13.32 11.62 -4.54
N ALA A 198 -12.24 11.38 -3.80
CA ALA A 198 -11.05 12.21 -3.73
C ALA A 198 -9.80 11.35 -3.84
N GLU A 199 -8.68 11.94 -4.21
CA GLU A 199 -7.43 11.23 -4.46
C GLU A 199 -6.31 11.78 -3.58
N VAL A 200 -5.40 10.89 -3.18
CA VAL A 200 -4.08 11.21 -2.66
C VAL A 200 -3.05 10.42 -3.45
N THR A 201 -1.80 10.83 -3.40
CA THR A 201 -0.70 10.03 -3.92
C THR A 201 0.20 9.62 -2.76
N LEU A 202 0.48 8.35 -2.61
CA LEU A 202 1.56 7.84 -1.75
C LEU A 202 2.27 6.74 -2.53
N HIS A 203 3.56 6.95 -2.79
CA HIS A 203 4.37 5.97 -3.48
C HIS A 203 4.85 4.90 -2.51
N VAL A 204 4.25 3.72 -2.63
CA VAL A 204 4.56 2.58 -1.76
C VAL A 204 5.91 2.01 -2.13
N GLY A 205 6.85 2.01 -1.19
CA GLY A 205 8.18 1.44 -1.36
C GLY A 205 8.25 -0.06 -1.09
N ALA A 206 9.39 -0.68 -1.43
CA ALA A 206 9.65 -2.11 -1.19
C ALA A 206 9.71 -2.45 0.31
N GLY A 207 9.92 -1.47 1.17
CA GLY A 207 9.91 -1.63 2.63
C GLY A 207 8.62 -2.23 3.17
N THR A 208 7.49 -2.03 2.47
CA THR A 208 6.20 -2.62 2.86
C THR A 208 6.20 -4.17 2.83
N PHE A 209 7.14 -4.78 2.11
CA PHE A 209 7.30 -6.24 2.04
C PHE A 209 8.27 -6.79 3.10
N GLN A 210 8.94 -5.93 3.84
CA GLN A 210 9.91 -6.37 4.83
C GLN A 210 9.21 -6.76 6.14
N PRO A 211 9.55 -7.92 6.71
CA PRO A 211 9.01 -8.30 8.02
C PRO A 211 9.59 -7.39 9.12
N VAL A 212 8.81 -7.15 10.16
CA VAL A 212 9.30 -6.50 11.38
C VAL A 212 10.30 -7.45 12.05
N ARG A 213 11.51 -6.96 12.35
CA ARG A 213 12.64 -7.77 12.86
C ARG A 213 12.96 -7.51 14.33
N VAL A 214 12.19 -6.67 14.99
CA VAL A 214 12.38 -6.29 16.39
C VAL A 214 11.35 -6.98 17.28
N GLU A 215 11.67 -7.23 18.55
CA GLU A 215 10.72 -7.79 19.50
C GLU A 215 9.76 -6.73 20.03
N LYS A 216 10.27 -5.56 20.35
CA LYS A 216 9.46 -4.41 20.80
C LYS A 216 9.12 -3.51 19.64
N ILE A 217 7.83 -3.26 19.44
CA ILE A 217 7.36 -2.48 18.29
C ILE A 217 7.89 -1.04 18.28
N GLU A 218 8.20 -0.45 19.46
CA GLU A 218 8.75 0.88 19.60
C GLU A 218 10.17 1.02 19.00
N GLU A 219 10.88 -0.09 18.81
CA GLU A 219 12.23 -0.13 18.21
C GLU A 219 12.17 -0.20 16.66
N HIS A 220 10.98 -0.46 16.10
CA HIS A 220 10.82 -0.55 14.66
C HIS A 220 10.91 0.83 14.01
N LYS A 221 11.69 0.92 12.94
CA LYS A 221 11.80 2.12 12.11
C LYS A 221 11.08 1.91 10.79
N MET A 222 10.09 2.73 10.54
CA MET A 222 9.39 2.74 9.25
C MET A 222 10.28 3.31 8.15
N HIS A 223 10.15 2.76 6.95
CA HIS A 223 10.70 3.37 5.75
C HIS A 223 9.93 4.65 5.41
N SER A 224 10.67 5.63 4.90
CA SER A 224 10.08 6.89 4.47
C SER A 224 9.49 6.74 3.08
N GLU A 225 8.23 7.17 2.89
CA GLU A 225 7.50 7.15 1.63
C GLU A 225 6.98 8.55 1.30
N TRP A 226 7.11 8.93 0.03
CA TRP A 226 6.62 10.22 -0.43
C TRP A 226 5.11 10.20 -0.60
N PHE A 227 4.46 11.28 -0.17
CA PHE A 227 3.02 11.47 -0.34
C PHE A 227 2.64 12.88 -0.75
N GLU A 228 1.44 13.03 -1.32
CA GLU A 228 0.80 14.29 -1.64
C GLU A 228 -0.70 14.21 -1.31
N VAL A 229 -1.20 15.28 -0.70
CA VAL A 229 -2.64 15.54 -0.51
C VAL A 229 -2.99 16.79 -1.30
N PRO A 230 -3.73 16.67 -2.41
CA PRO A 230 -4.20 17.81 -3.20
C PRO A 230 -5.14 18.74 -2.41
N SER A 231 -5.20 20.00 -2.79
CA SER A 231 -6.06 21.01 -2.15
C SER A 231 -7.55 20.66 -2.23
N GLU A 232 -7.98 20.12 -3.37
CA GLU A 232 -9.34 19.65 -3.59
C GLU A 232 -9.71 18.47 -2.68
N THR A 233 -8.77 17.58 -2.40
CA THR A 233 -8.97 16.46 -1.45
C THR A 233 -9.10 16.99 -0.03
N ALA A 234 -8.24 17.90 0.40
CA ALA A 234 -8.34 18.52 1.71
C ALA A 234 -9.67 19.25 1.89
N ALA A 235 -10.10 20.02 0.89
CA ALA A 235 -11.38 20.72 0.91
C ALA A 235 -12.58 19.76 0.96
N ALA A 236 -12.57 18.67 0.20
CA ALA A 236 -13.63 17.67 0.18
C ALA A 236 -13.78 16.98 1.56
N VAL A 237 -12.65 16.60 2.18
CA VAL A 237 -12.62 15.99 3.51
C VAL A 237 -13.14 16.95 4.58
N GLU A 238 -12.67 18.20 4.61
CA GLU A 238 -13.14 19.19 5.57
C GLU A 238 -14.64 19.48 5.40
N ALA A 239 -15.12 19.58 4.17
CA ALA A 239 -16.53 19.77 3.88
C ALA A 239 -17.41 18.59 4.35
N ALA A 240 -16.93 17.35 4.16
CA ALA A 240 -17.62 16.16 4.66
C ALA A 240 -17.70 16.16 6.20
N LYS A 241 -16.57 16.40 6.87
CA LYS A 241 -16.52 16.50 8.35
C LYS A 241 -17.43 17.59 8.90
N ALA A 242 -17.48 18.74 8.25
CA ALA A 242 -18.36 19.84 8.64
C ALA A 242 -19.85 19.47 8.56
N ARG A 243 -20.24 18.54 7.68
CA ARG A 243 -21.61 18.01 7.54
C ARG A 243 -21.89 16.81 8.45
N GLY A 244 -20.87 16.27 9.14
CA GLY A 244 -21.00 15.05 9.94
C GLY A 244 -20.91 13.75 9.13
N ASN A 245 -20.54 13.84 7.85
CA ASN A 245 -20.29 12.70 6.99
C ASN A 245 -18.98 12.00 7.33
N LYS A 246 -18.84 10.76 6.87
CA LYS A 246 -17.67 9.91 7.14
C LYS A 246 -16.59 10.08 6.07
N VAL A 247 -15.33 10.03 6.51
CA VAL A 247 -14.15 9.95 5.66
C VAL A 247 -13.70 8.50 5.57
N TRP A 248 -13.77 7.95 4.37
CA TRP A 248 -13.39 6.59 4.05
C TRP A 248 -12.00 6.57 3.41
N ALA A 249 -11.03 5.93 4.06
CA ALA A 249 -9.77 5.64 3.42
C ALA A 249 -9.85 4.30 2.67
N VAL A 250 -9.47 4.30 1.41
CA VAL A 250 -9.31 3.07 0.62
C VAL A 250 -7.84 2.66 0.67
N GLY A 251 -7.57 1.66 1.50
CA GLY A 251 -6.23 1.17 1.80
C GLY A 251 -5.53 1.90 2.95
N THR A 252 -4.61 1.17 3.57
CA THR A 252 -3.75 1.70 4.64
C THR A 252 -2.84 2.82 4.14
N THR A 253 -2.51 2.84 2.85
CA THR A 253 -1.71 3.90 2.22
C THR A 253 -2.45 5.24 2.17
N SER A 254 -3.73 5.24 1.76
CA SER A 254 -4.57 6.45 1.82
C SER A 254 -4.72 6.94 3.26
N MET A 255 -4.94 6.04 4.22
CA MET A 255 -5.01 6.39 5.64
C MET A 255 -3.69 7.02 6.11
N ARG A 256 -2.54 6.43 5.78
CA ARG A 256 -1.24 6.95 6.19
C ARG A 256 -0.96 8.34 5.59
N ALA A 257 -1.31 8.58 4.33
CA ALA A 257 -1.18 9.89 3.70
C ALA A 257 -2.05 10.95 4.42
N LEU A 258 -3.32 10.64 4.67
CA LEU A 258 -4.26 11.55 5.34
C LEU A 258 -3.83 11.86 6.78
N GLU A 259 -3.49 10.84 7.55
CA GLU A 259 -3.08 11.01 8.95
C GLU A 259 -1.71 11.71 9.07
N SER A 260 -0.79 11.49 8.13
CA SER A 260 0.48 12.22 8.07
C SER A 260 0.27 13.70 7.82
N ALA A 261 -0.60 14.06 6.86
CA ALA A 261 -0.90 15.46 6.55
C ALA A 261 -1.66 16.19 7.68
N ALA A 262 -2.27 15.45 8.59
CA ALA A 262 -2.97 15.99 9.76
C ALA A 262 -2.17 15.90 11.07
N ARG A 263 -1.00 15.24 11.06
CA ARG A 263 -0.25 14.84 12.27
C ARG A 263 0.08 16.01 13.20
N GLU A 264 0.51 17.15 12.64
CA GLU A 264 0.97 18.29 13.43
C GLU A 264 -0.16 19.15 13.98
N THR A 265 -1.26 19.27 13.22
CA THR A 265 -2.31 20.27 13.51
C THR A 265 -3.64 19.67 13.91
N GLY A 266 -3.79 18.33 13.80
CA GLY A 266 -5.06 17.64 13.98
C GLY A 266 -6.09 17.92 12.88
N ARG A 267 -5.70 18.67 11.83
CA ARG A 267 -6.54 19.02 10.67
C ARG A 267 -5.82 18.66 9.38
N LEU A 268 -6.56 18.15 8.41
CA LEU A 268 -6.00 17.81 7.12
C LEU A 268 -5.54 19.09 6.39
N LYS A 269 -4.28 19.10 5.97
CA LYS A 269 -3.71 20.16 5.15
C LYS A 269 -3.29 19.59 3.79
N ALA A 270 -3.53 20.36 2.74
CA ALA A 270 -2.95 20.08 1.43
C ALA A 270 -1.43 20.28 1.48
N GLY A 271 -0.73 19.47 0.71
CA GLY A 271 0.73 19.53 0.59
C GLY A 271 1.36 18.19 0.28
N GLN A 272 2.66 18.19 0.15
CA GLN A 272 3.47 17.01 -0.13
C GLN A 272 4.59 16.88 0.89
N GLY A 273 5.10 15.68 1.05
CA GLY A 273 6.22 15.40 1.95
C GLY A 273 6.57 13.93 2.01
N ASP A 274 7.49 13.60 2.87
CA ASP A 274 7.83 12.23 3.20
C ASP A 274 7.17 11.83 4.53
N THR A 275 6.70 10.59 4.62
CA THR A 275 6.10 10.05 5.83
C THR A 275 6.75 8.74 6.26
N ASP A 276 7.12 8.67 7.51
CA ASP A 276 7.54 7.49 8.25
C ASP A 276 6.51 7.08 9.31
N ILE A 277 5.26 7.52 9.15
CA ILE A 277 4.22 7.33 10.16
C ILE A 277 4.05 5.85 10.49
N PHE A 278 4.25 5.52 11.77
CA PHE A 278 4.02 4.21 12.32
C PHE A 278 2.81 4.24 13.24
N ILE A 279 1.70 3.73 12.74
CA ILE A 279 0.43 3.74 13.46
C ILE A 279 0.30 2.44 14.26
N THR A 280 0.29 2.56 15.58
CA THR A 280 0.19 1.45 16.53
C THR A 280 -0.92 1.74 17.56
N PRO A 281 -1.39 0.75 18.32
CA PRO A 281 -2.40 0.98 19.36
C PRO A 281 -2.02 2.13 20.30
N GLY A 282 -2.97 3.04 20.52
CA GLY A 282 -2.75 4.31 21.21
C GLY A 282 -2.62 5.53 20.28
N TYR A 283 -2.48 5.31 18.96
CA TYR A 283 -2.49 6.41 17.99
C TYR A 283 -3.86 7.09 17.96
N ARG A 284 -3.86 8.44 17.93
CA ARG A 284 -5.06 9.25 17.80
C ARG A 284 -5.31 9.62 16.35
N PHE A 285 -6.37 9.04 15.76
CA PHE A 285 -6.77 9.34 14.40
C PHE A 285 -7.46 10.71 14.31
N ASN A 286 -7.08 11.51 13.33
CA ASN A 286 -7.57 12.87 13.12
C ASN A 286 -8.56 12.98 11.96
N VAL A 287 -8.42 12.14 10.93
CA VAL A 287 -9.09 12.29 9.64
C VAL A 287 -10.03 11.14 9.35
N VAL A 288 -9.54 9.90 9.42
CA VAL A 288 -10.24 8.73 8.89
C VAL A 288 -11.28 8.18 9.86
N ASP A 289 -12.48 7.91 9.37
CA ASP A 289 -13.60 7.32 10.14
C ASP A 289 -13.89 5.87 9.74
N ARG A 290 -13.63 5.52 8.48
CA ARG A 290 -13.85 4.18 7.91
C ARG A 290 -12.62 3.78 7.07
N LEU A 291 -12.29 2.50 7.10
CA LEU A 291 -11.17 1.95 6.34
C LEU A 291 -11.62 0.73 5.53
N VAL A 292 -11.42 0.78 4.23
CA VAL A 292 -11.51 -0.39 3.34
C VAL A 292 -10.11 -0.94 3.16
N THR A 293 -9.84 -2.19 3.53
CA THR A 293 -8.50 -2.76 3.44
C THR A 293 -8.53 -4.28 3.25
N ASN A 294 -7.40 -4.85 2.81
CA ASN A 294 -7.21 -6.30 2.77
C ASN A 294 -6.92 -6.87 4.16
N PHE A 295 -6.94 -8.20 4.27
CA PHE A 295 -6.42 -8.90 5.44
C PHE A 295 -4.89 -8.94 5.40
N HIS A 296 -4.26 -8.67 6.54
CA HIS A 296 -2.81 -8.51 6.68
C HIS A 296 -2.16 -9.73 7.34
N LEU A 297 -0.85 -9.89 7.14
CA LEU A 297 -0.08 -10.99 7.76
C LEU A 297 0.08 -10.82 9.28
N PRO A 298 0.29 -11.93 10.00
CA PRO A 298 0.73 -11.89 11.38
C PRO A 298 2.01 -11.06 11.54
N LYS A 299 2.13 -10.37 12.67
CA LYS A 299 3.31 -9.56 13.05
C LYS A 299 3.67 -8.43 12.07
N SER A 300 2.74 -8.02 11.20
CA SER A 300 2.97 -6.94 10.25
C SER A 300 2.61 -5.57 10.83
N THR A 301 3.29 -4.53 10.33
CA THR A 301 2.96 -3.13 10.67
C THR A 301 1.53 -2.77 10.30
N LEU A 302 0.97 -3.42 9.27
CA LEU A 302 -0.40 -3.19 8.81
C LEU A 302 -1.43 -3.82 9.76
N LEU A 303 -1.13 -4.99 10.37
CA LEU A 303 -1.97 -5.55 11.42
C LEU A 303 -1.99 -4.64 12.66
N MET A 304 -0.84 -4.03 12.99
CA MET A 304 -0.75 -3.05 14.06
C MET A 304 -1.62 -1.83 13.78
N LEU A 305 -1.58 -1.31 12.54
CA LEU A 305 -2.40 -0.17 12.10
C LEU A 305 -3.90 -0.45 12.24
N VAL A 306 -4.40 -1.58 11.73
CA VAL A 306 -5.83 -1.90 11.83
C VAL A 306 -6.23 -2.19 13.27
N SER A 307 -5.33 -2.73 14.08
CA SER A 307 -5.53 -2.92 15.52
C SER A 307 -5.61 -1.59 16.28
N ALA A 308 -4.82 -0.60 15.88
CA ALA A 308 -4.89 0.76 16.40
C ALA A 308 -6.23 1.42 16.02
N PHE A 309 -6.69 1.20 14.77
CA PHE A 309 -7.88 1.83 14.23
C PHE A 309 -9.18 1.30 14.84
N SER A 310 -9.33 -0.01 14.91
CA SER A 310 -10.59 -0.66 15.32
C SER A 310 -10.52 -1.30 16.71
N GLY A 311 -9.35 -1.27 17.35
CA GLY A 311 -9.12 -1.88 18.66
C GLY A 311 -8.67 -3.33 18.57
N MET A 312 -7.70 -3.70 19.43
CA MET A 312 -7.06 -5.04 19.47
C MET A 312 -8.06 -6.18 19.60
N GLY A 313 -9.03 -6.06 20.55
CA GLY A 313 -10.02 -7.10 20.80
C GLY A 313 -10.93 -7.34 19.61
N HIS A 314 -11.37 -6.26 18.95
CA HIS A 314 -12.21 -6.32 17.77
C HIS A 314 -11.45 -6.96 16.59
N ILE A 315 -10.24 -6.52 16.31
CA ILE A 315 -9.42 -7.08 15.21
C ILE A 315 -9.10 -8.56 15.44
N ARG A 316 -8.82 -8.99 16.68
CA ARG A 316 -8.66 -10.42 16.98
C ARG A 316 -9.91 -11.25 16.66
N ALA A 317 -11.10 -10.72 16.93
CA ALA A 317 -12.36 -11.37 16.57
C ALA A 317 -12.57 -11.40 15.06
N VAL A 318 -12.30 -10.29 14.36
CA VAL A 318 -12.37 -10.17 12.88
C VAL A 318 -11.46 -11.19 12.21
N TYR A 319 -10.21 -11.28 12.63
CA TYR A 319 -9.23 -12.20 12.02
C TYR A 319 -9.52 -13.67 12.32
N ARG A 320 -10.01 -13.98 13.52
CA ARG A 320 -10.50 -15.32 13.84
C ARG A 320 -11.63 -15.73 12.92
N HIS A 321 -12.65 -14.88 12.79
CA HIS A 321 -13.77 -15.12 11.88
C HIS A 321 -13.30 -15.28 10.43
N ALA A 322 -12.36 -14.45 9.97
CA ALA A 322 -11.82 -14.54 8.62
C ALA A 322 -11.10 -15.86 8.35
N VAL A 323 -10.30 -16.37 9.29
CA VAL A 323 -9.64 -17.68 9.17
C VAL A 323 -10.66 -18.82 9.22
N GLU A 324 -11.62 -18.80 10.17
CA GLU A 324 -12.66 -19.82 10.30
C GLU A 324 -13.58 -19.90 9.09
N ARG A 325 -13.79 -18.77 8.40
CA ARG A 325 -14.62 -18.64 7.19
C ARG A 325 -13.82 -18.73 5.90
N GLU A 326 -12.52 -19.05 5.99
CA GLU A 326 -11.63 -19.22 4.84
C GLU A 326 -11.62 -17.99 3.90
N TYR A 327 -11.53 -16.79 4.48
CA TYR A 327 -11.22 -15.59 3.72
C TYR A 327 -9.81 -15.69 3.14
N ARG A 328 -9.61 -15.11 1.97
CA ARG A 328 -8.30 -15.04 1.33
C ARG A 328 -7.54 -13.84 1.85
N PHE A 329 -6.25 -14.02 2.08
CA PHE A 329 -5.40 -13.01 2.70
C PHE A 329 -4.45 -12.36 1.69
N PHE A 330 -3.97 -11.16 2.03
CA PHE A 330 -2.97 -10.37 1.35
C PHE A 330 -3.45 -9.66 0.08
N SER A 331 -2.51 -9.30 -0.83
CA SER A 331 -2.74 -8.38 -1.96
C SER A 331 -3.87 -8.78 -2.89
N TYR A 332 -3.97 -10.07 -3.20
CA TYR A 332 -5.01 -10.65 -4.06
C TYR A 332 -6.15 -11.32 -3.26
N GLY A 333 -6.11 -11.16 -1.95
CA GLY A 333 -7.12 -11.70 -1.04
C GLY A 333 -8.42 -10.93 -1.05
N ASP A 334 -9.22 -11.19 -0.02
CA ASP A 334 -10.50 -10.53 0.22
C ASP A 334 -10.31 -9.21 0.99
N ALA A 335 -11.40 -8.49 1.20
CA ALA A 335 -11.40 -7.19 1.85
C ALA A 335 -12.22 -7.19 3.13
N MET A 336 -11.96 -6.19 3.96
CA MET A 336 -12.78 -5.85 5.13
C MET A 336 -13.09 -4.35 5.16
N VAL A 337 -14.22 -3.99 5.76
CA VAL A 337 -14.56 -2.63 6.14
C VAL A 337 -14.46 -2.51 7.65
N LEU A 338 -13.63 -1.58 8.09
CA LEU A 338 -13.39 -1.28 9.49
C LEU A 338 -13.91 0.11 9.86
N GLY A 339 -14.41 0.26 11.06
CA GLY A 339 -14.72 1.55 11.64
C GLY A 339 -13.74 1.94 12.74
N ARG A 340 -13.52 3.25 12.90
CA ARG A 340 -12.72 3.77 13.98
C ARG A 340 -13.37 3.44 15.33
N ASN A 341 -12.57 2.87 16.24
CA ASN A 341 -13.00 2.67 17.62
C ASN A 341 -12.85 3.98 18.40
N GLU A 342 -13.98 4.60 18.76
CA GLU A 342 -14.00 5.85 19.53
C GLU A 342 -13.73 5.63 21.03
N GLY A 343 -13.72 4.38 21.49
CA GLY A 343 -13.52 4.01 22.91
C GLY A 343 -12.08 3.93 23.40
N VAL A 344 -11.08 4.14 22.53
CA VAL A 344 -9.64 4.07 22.89
C VAL A 344 -9.03 5.47 23.07
N VAL A 345 -9.78 6.37 23.70
CA VAL A 345 -9.21 7.60 24.29
C VAL A 345 -9.19 7.43 25.81
N ARG A 346 -8.15 6.70 26.30
CA ARG A 346 -7.70 6.80 27.69
C ARG A 346 -6.20 6.74 27.76
#